data_ee351ad41958f4a5e5eab1d4f1331f5e
#
_entry.id   ee351ad41958f4a5e5eab1d4f1331f5e
#
_cell.length_a   1.000
_cell.length_b   1.000
_cell.length_c   1.000
_cell.angle_alpha   90.00
_cell.angle_beta   90.00
_cell.angle_gamma   90.00
#
_symmetry.space_group_name_H-M   'P 1'
#
loop_
_entity.id
_entity.type
_entity.pdbx_description
1 polymer ?
#
loop_
_entity_poly.entity_id
_entity_poly.type
_entity_poly.pdbx_seq_one_letter_code
_entity_poly.pdbx_strand_id
1 'polypeptide(L)'
;MAHAVPSEGVRMRMQGHSSGVLLRTIVIGLTAFLTVVDLFATQAILPSLARAYQVTPAAMGFAVNSSTMGMAVAGLAVSLFSQRINRRLGILISLSILSIPTALLAVAPDLTTFTALRIAQGLCMASAFTLTLAYLGEECSAADAGGAFAAYITGNVASNLIGRLVSAAVADHLGLASNFYFFAALNLAGAVLVYYTVAKSSPMMQMGPAARSPFAAWIAHLRNPQLRAAFGIGFCILFAFIGTFTYVNFVLVRPPLSIGPMQLGFVYFVFLPSIVTTLLAGRAVHRWGTRPTLWSSLALAGIGLPLLLLPSLAAVLLGMVLVGVGTFFAQATATGFVSHAATADRGSASGIYLACYFAGGLVGTAILGQIFDWIGWPACVGGIMLSLGVAAVLAVRLEMTPTKEN
;
A
#
# COMPACT_ATOMS: atom_id res chain seq x y z
N MET A 1 -22.32 45.39 -24.61
CA MET A 1 -21.63 44.67 -23.52
C MET A 1 -20.29 44.18 -24.04
N ALA A 2 -19.21 44.82 -23.61
CA ALA A 2 -17.85 44.51 -24.05
C ALA A 2 -17.28 43.41 -23.15
N HIS A 3 -16.96 42.26 -23.75
CA HIS A 3 -16.21 41.22 -23.06
C HIS A 3 -14.75 41.69 -22.90
N ALA A 4 -14.37 41.97 -21.65
CA ALA A 4 -12.97 42.28 -21.32
C ALA A 4 -12.12 41.01 -21.50
N VAL A 5 -11.19 41.04 -22.44
CA VAL A 5 -10.14 40.02 -22.64
C VAL A 5 -9.15 40.16 -21.49
N PRO A 6 -8.84 39.11 -20.72
CA PRO A 6 -7.86 39.20 -19.65
C PRO A 6 -6.49 39.59 -20.19
N SER A 7 -5.80 40.52 -19.52
CA SER A 7 -4.48 41.01 -19.89
C SER A 7 -3.44 39.88 -19.90
N GLU A 8 -2.45 39.93 -20.82
CA GLU A 8 -1.38 38.93 -20.92
C GLU A 8 -0.66 38.63 -19.61
N GLY A 9 -0.52 39.60 -18.71
CA GLY A 9 0.06 39.40 -17.38
C GLY A 9 -0.73 38.51 -16.48
N VAL A 10 -2.07 38.43 -16.62
CA VAL A 10 -2.94 37.50 -15.88
C VAL A 10 -2.80 36.09 -16.45
N ARG A 11 -2.70 35.96 -17.78
CA ARG A 11 -2.44 34.65 -18.44
C ARG A 11 -1.09 34.04 -18.05
N MET A 12 -0.01 34.85 -18.01
CA MET A 12 1.31 34.37 -17.56
C MET A 12 1.33 33.98 -16.09
N ARG A 13 0.64 34.69 -15.19
CA ARG A 13 0.51 34.30 -13.78
C ARG A 13 -0.31 33.02 -13.61
N MET A 14 -1.38 32.83 -14.37
CA MET A 14 -2.17 31.61 -14.33
C MET A 14 -1.41 30.40 -14.90
N GLN A 15 -0.60 30.57 -15.95
CA GLN A 15 0.24 29.51 -16.52
C GLN A 15 1.40 29.13 -15.58
N GLY A 16 2.05 30.09 -14.93
CA GLY A 16 3.09 29.82 -13.94
C GLY A 16 2.57 29.10 -12.68
N HIS A 17 1.33 29.40 -12.26
CA HIS A 17 0.69 28.75 -11.13
C HIS A 17 0.28 27.31 -11.44
N SER A 18 -0.24 27.05 -12.64
CA SER A 18 -0.61 25.70 -13.09
C SER A 18 0.60 24.77 -13.25
N SER A 19 1.73 25.28 -13.76
CA SER A 19 2.96 24.52 -13.90
C SER A 19 3.57 24.12 -12.55
N GLY A 20 3.52 25.00 -11.55
CA GLY A 20 3.99 24.71 -10.20
C GLY A 20 3.13 23.64 -9.49
N VAL A 21 1.81 23.69 -9.66
CA VAL A 21 0.89 22.70 -9.09
C VAL A 21 1.09 21.33 -9.73
N LEU A 22 1.24 21.27 -11.05
CA LEU A 22 1.49 20.02 -11.77
C LEU A 22 2.81 19.38 -11.34
N LEU A 23 3.89 20.14 -11.28
CA LEU A 23 5.20 19.64 -10.82
C LEU A 23 5.12 19.09 -9.40
N ARG A 24 4.47 19.81 -8.49
CA ARG A 24 4.24 19.36 -7.10
C ARG A 24 3.46 18.06 -7.05
N THR A 25 2.40 17.93 -7.83
CA THR A 25 1.57 16.73 -7.93
C THR A 25 2.39 15.52 -8.41
N ILE A 26 3.21 15.71 -9.45
CA ILE A 26 4.10 14.67 -9.99
C ILE A 26 5.12 14.23 -8.92
N VAL A 27 5.75 15.18 -8.24
CA VAL A 27 6.75 14.88 -7.18
C VAL A 27 6.13 14.09 -6.03
N ILE A 28 4.92 14.46 -5.61
CA ILE A 28 4.18 13.74 -4.57
C ILE A 28 3.89 12.30 -5.01
N GLY A 29 3.35 12.13 -6.22
CA GLY A 29 3.04 10.80 -6.77
C GLY A 29 4.30 9.94 -6.91
N LEU A 30 5.40 10.52 -7.39
CA LEU A 30 6.67 9.82 -7.55
C LEU A 30 7.31 9.46 -6.19
N THR A 31 7.23 10.35 -5.20
CA THR A 31 7.68 10.04 -3.85
C THR A 31 6.87 8.89 -3.24
N ALA A 32 5.54 8.92 -3.39
CA ALA A 32 4.67 7.83 -2.94
C ALA A 32 5.00 6.51 -3.64
N PHE A 33 5.23 6.53 -4.95
CA PHE A 33 5.68 5.38 -5.72
C PHE A 33 6.96 4.77 -5.13
N LEU A 34 7.98 5.59 -4.88
CA LEU A 34 9.28 5.16 -4.42
C LEU A 34 9.28 4.60 -2.99
N THR A 35 8.34 5.02 -2.14
CA THR A 35 8.28 4.54 -0.74
C THR A 35 7.83 3.08 -0.61
N VAL A 36 7.14 2.51 -1.59
CA VAL A 36 6.57 1.14 -1.49
C VAL A 36 6.84 0.26 -2.71
N VAL A 37 7.58 0.74 -3.72
CA VAL A 37 7.83 -0.01 -4.96
C VAL A 37 8.55 -1.34 -4.70
N ASP A 38 9.49 -1.40 -3.76
CA ASP A 38 10.23 -2.61 -3.38
C ASP A 38 9.33 -3.71 -2.82
N LEU A 39 8.22 -3.34 -2.16
CA LEU A 39 7.24 -4.31 -1.66
C LEU A 39 6.67 -5.14 -2.81
N PHE A 40 6.23 -4.46 -3.86
CA PHE A 40 5.52 -5.08 -4.98
C PHE A 40 6.47 -5.67 -6.02
N ALA A 41 7.60 -5.03 -6.26
CA ALA A 41 8.62 -5.50 -7.19
C ALA A 41 9.08 -6.92 -6.86
N THR A 42 9.41 -7.20 -5.61
CA THR A 42 9.89 -8.52 -5.17
C THR A 42 8.79 -9.59 -5.29
N GLN A 43 7.52 -9.22 -5.19
CA GLN A 43 6.42 -10.18 -5.35
C GLN A 43 6.27 -10.67 -6.80
N ALA A 44 6.64 -9.88 -7.80
CA ALA A 44 6.55 -10.28 -9.21
C ALA A 44 7.50 -11.43 -9.57
N ILE A 45 8.65 -11.53 -8.90
CA ILE A 45 9.70 -12.52 -9.15
C ILE A 45 9.68 -13.69 -8.16
N LEU A 46 8.62 -13.83 -7.39
CA LEU A 46 8.46 -14.88 -6.35
C LEU A 46 8.76 -16.29 -6.85
N PRO A 47 8.17 -16.77 -7.98
CA PRO A 47 8.48 -18.13 -8.46
C PRO A 47 9.94 -18.32 -8.85
N SER A 48 10.59 -17.29 -9.38
CA SER A 48 12.01 -17.33 -9.74
C SER A 48 12.91 -17.35 -8.50
N LEU A 49 12.57 -16.59 -7.46
CA LEU A 49 13.26 -16.64 -6.17
C LEU A 49 13.10 -18.01 -5.49
N ALA A 50 11.87 -18.56 -5.46
CA ALA A 50 11.64 -19.89 -4.87
C ALA A 50 12.50 -20.96 -5.53
N ARG A 51 12.64 -20.91 -6.86
CA ARG A 51 13.53 -21.82 -7.61
C ARG A 51 15.01 -21.57 -7.31
N ALA A 52 15.43 -20.30 -7.25
CA ALA A 52 16.84 -19.95 -6.99
C ALA A 52 17.30 -20.38 -5.60
N TYR A 53 16.45 -20.24 -4.58
CA TYR A 53 16.72 -20.65 -3.21
C TYR A 53 16.34 -22.11 -2.91
N GLN A 54 15.74 -22.83 -3.86
CA GLN A 54 15.29 -24.23 -3.73
C GLN A 54 14.36 -24.43 -2.51
N VAL A 55 13.44 -23.51 -2.29
CA VAL A 55 12.50 -23.53 -1.18
C VAL A 55 11.05 -23.60 -1.65
N THR A 56 10.15 -23.95 -0.72
CA THR A 56 8.72 -24.05 -1.02
C THR A 56 8.09 -22.70 -1.29
N PRO A 57 6.93 -22.64 -1.98
CA PRO A 57 6.13 -21.43 -2.14
C PRO A 57 5.79 -20.73 -0.82
N ALA A 58 5.47 -21.49 0.24
CA ALA A 58 5.20 -20.96 1.57
C ALA A 58 6.42 -20.25 2.16
N ALA A 59 7.58 -20.90 2.13
CA ALA A 59 8.82 -20.37 2.68
C ALA A 59 9.24 -19.07 1.96
N MET A 60 9.25 -19.07 0.62
CA MET A 60 9.60 -17.89 -0.16
C MET A 60 8.53 -16.79 -0.05
N GLY A 61 7.25 -17.16 -0.08
CA GLY A 61 6.14 -16.23 0.12
C GLY A 61 6.25 -15.48 1.46
N PHE A 62 6.54 -16.21 2.54
CA PHE A 62 6.79 -15.62 3.86
C PHE A 62 8.02 -14.70 3.85
N ALA A 63 9.15 -15.15 3.32
CA ALA A 63 10.38 -14.38 3.26
C ALA A 63 10.20 -13.07 2.49
N VAL A 64 9.57 -13.09 1.32
CA VAL A 64 9.29 -11.90 0.50
C VAL A 64 8.34 -10.93 1.21
N ASN A 65 7.28 -11.42 1.83
CA ASN A 65 6.29 -10.58 2.49
C ASN A 65 6.64 -10.23 3.96
N SER A 66 7.76 -10.73 4.50
CA SER A 66 8.25 -10.34 5.84
C SER A 66 8.56 -8.84 5.95
N SER A 67 8.72 -8.13 4.83
CA SER A 67 8.75 -6.66 4.81
C SER A 67 7.51 -6.03 5.45
N THR A 68 6.33 -6.66 5.38
CA THR A 68 5.12 -6.17 6.05
C THR A 68 5.25 -6.19 7.57
N MET A 69 6.05 -7.08 8.14
CA MET A 69 6.40 -7.06 9.58
C MET A 69 7.18 -5.78 9.91
N GLY A 70 8.22 -5.47 9.14
CA GLY A 70 8.97 -4.22 9.31
C GLY A 70 8.07 -3.00 9.14
N MET A 71 7.16 -3.04 8.16
CA MET A 71 6.20 -1.95 7.93
C MET A 71 5.22 -1.77 9.10
N ALA A 72 4.75 -2.85 9.72
CA ALA A 72 3.87 -2.78 10.89
C ALA A 72 4.59 -2.13 12.08
N VAL A 73 5.82 -2.56 12.36
CA VAL A 73 6.63 -2.02 13.47
C VAL A 73 6.96 -0.54 13.23
N ALA A 74 7.43 -0.18 12.04
CA ALA A 74 7.78 1.20 11.72
C ALA A 74 6.55 2.12 11.70
N GLY A 75 5.41 1.65 11.19
CA GLY A 75 4.15 2.41 11.21
C GLY A 75 3.75 2.82 12.62
N LEU A 76 3.85 1.89 13.59
CA LEU A 76 3.61 2.18 15.00
C LEU A 76 4.66 3.14 15.57
N ALA A 77 5.95 2.86 15.36
CA ALA A 77 7.03 3.68 15.90
C ALA A 77 6.97 5.12 15.36
N VAL A 78 6.78 5.29 14.05
CA VAL A 78 6.69 6.62 13.44
C VAL A 78 5.44 7.36 13.92
N SER A 79 4.30 6.68 14.12
CA SER A 79 3.10 7.32 14.65
C SER A 79 3.30 7.92 16.05
N LEU A 80 4.14 7.27 16.89
CA LEU A 80 4.48 7.76 18.24
C LEU A 80 5.45 8.95 18.22
N PHE A 81 6.42 8.94 17.30
CA PHE A 81 7.54 9.88 17.29
C PHE A 81 7.46 10.91 16.16
N SER A 82 6.43 10.83 15.30
CA SER A 82 6.36 11.62 14.06
C SER A 82 6.49 13.13 14.29
N GLN A 83 5.93 13.68 15.37
CA GLN A 83 6.00 15.10 15.71
C GLN A 83 7.44 15.60 16.00
N ARG A 84 8.37 14.70 16.36
CA ARG A 84 9.77 15.02 16.66
C ARG A 84 10.69 14.86 15.47
N ILE A 85 10.22 14.25 14.36
CA ILE A 85 11.03 13.94 13.18
C ILE A 85 10.83 15.03 12.13
N ASN A 86 11.91 15.63 11.67
CA ASN A 86 11.89 16.50 10.49
C ASN A 86 11.46 15.68 9.28
N ARG A 87 10.33 16.05 8.63
CA ARG A 87 9.68 15.28 7.57
C ARG A 87 10.64 15.00 6.40
N ARG A 88 11.26 16.06 5.87
CA ARG A 88 12.20 15.95 4.76
C ARG A 88 13.38 15.05 5.10
N LEU A 89 14.02 15.29 6.22
CA LEU A 89 15.20 14.52 6.64
C LEU A 89 14.84 13.05 6.90
N GLY A 90 13.70 12.79 7.55
CA GLY A 90 13.22 11.44 7.80
C GLY A 90 12.93 10.67 6.52
N ILE A 91 12.25 11.27 5.53
CA ILE A 91 11.97 10.63 4.23
C ILE A 91 13.30 10.36 3.49
N LEU A 92 14.20 11.35 3.44
CA LEU A 92 15.50 11.25 2.78
C LEU A 92 16.35 10.14 3.38
N ILE A 93 16.50 10.11 4.70
CA ILE A 93 17.27 9.07 5.42
C ILE A 93 16.64 7.70 5.17
N SER A 94 15.32 7.59 5.27
CA SER A 94 14.61 6.31 5.07
C SER A 94 14.84 5.75 3.66
N LEU A 95 14.73 6.56 2.61
CA LEU A 95 14.98 6.13 1.23
C LEU A 95 16.49 5.83 0.99
N SER A 96 17.39 6.61 1.56
CA SER A 96 18.83 6.35 1.45
C SER A 96 19.22 5.04 2.12
N ILE A 97 18.74 4.80 3.35
CA ILE A 97 19.00 3.56 4.08
C ILE A 97 18.33 2.38 3.40
N LEU A 98 17.13 2.55 2.81
CA LEU A 98 16.41 1.49 2.09
C LEU A 98 17.25 0.88 0.96
N SER A 99 18.10 1.67 0.31
CA SER A 99 18.98 1.17 -0.76
C SER A 99 19.96 0.09 -0.28
N ILE A 100 20.37 0.12 0.98
CA ILE A 100 21.36 -0.81 1.56
C ILE A 100 20.78 -2.25 1.64
N PRO A 101 19.69 -2.53 2.39
CA PRO A 101 19.11 -3.87 2.41
C PRO A 101 18.61 -4.29 1.03
N THR A 102 18.15 -3.36 0.17
CA THR A 102 17.75 -3.69 -1.20
C THR A 102 18.94 -4.19 -2.03
N ALA A 103 20.10 -3.53 -1.98
CA ALA A 103 21.30 -4.00 -2.66
C ALA A 103 21.82 -5.32 -2.08
N LEU A 104 21.80 -5.50 -0.76
CA LEU A 104 22.26 -6.70 -0.09
C LEU A 104 21.39 -7.95 -0.42
N LEU A 105 20.12 -7.77 -0.78
CA LEU A 105 19.29 -8.88 -1.28
C LEU A 105 19.86 -9.55 -2.55
N ALA A 106 20.63 -8.81 -3.35
CA ALA A 106 21.27 -9.35 -4.55
C ALA A 106 22.29 -10.46 -4.25
N VAL A 107 22.86 -10.44 -3.04
CA VAL A 107 23.93 -11.35 -2.59
C VAL A 107 23.57 -12.11 -1.31
N ALA A 108 22.28 -12.12 -0.91
CA ALA A 108 21.84 -12.82 0.28
C ALA A 108 22.08 -14.33 0.15
N PRO A 109 22.88 -14.93 1.06
CA PRO A 109 23.35 -16.32 0.88
C PRO A 109 22.28 -17.36 1.20
N ASP A 110 21.32 -17.00 2.03
CA ASP A 110 20.27 -17.92 2.54
C ASP A 110 18.94 -17.18 2.79
N LEU A 111 17.88 -17.98 2.97
CA LEU A 111 16.52 -17.47 3.17
C LEU A 111 16.36 -16.65 4.46
N THR A 112 17.13 -16.96 5.50
CA THR A 112 17.06 -16.25 6.79
C THR A 112 17.61 -14.84 6.63
N THR A 113 18.79 -14.70 6.01
CA THR A 113 19.39 -13.40 5.67
C THR A 113 18.48 -12.61 4.75
N PHE A 114 17.92 -13.26 3.70
CA PHE A 114 16.94 -12.62 2.82
C PHE A 114 15.73 -12.08 3.61
N THR A 115 15.16 -12.89 4.51
CA THR A 115 14.01 -12.51 5.35
C THR A 115 14.35 -11.31 6.25
N ALA A 116 15.52 -11.34 6.90
CA ALA A 116 15.96 -10.23 7.75
C ALA A 116 16.14 -8.92 6.96
N LEU A 117 16.72 -8.98 5.76
CA LEU A 117 16.85 -7.83 4.88
C LEU A 117 15.48 -7.31 4.41
N ARG A 118 14.52 -8.19 4.15
CA ARG A 118 13.13 -7.81 3.82
C ARG A 118 12.45 -7.07 4.99
N ILE A 119 12.65 -7.53 6.22
CA ILE A 119 12.15 -6.81 7.41
C ILE A 119 12.80 -5.41 7.50
N ALA A 120 14.10 -5.31 7.30
CA ALA A 120 14.82 -4.03 7.30
C ALA A 120 14.30 -3.09 6.19
N GLN A 121 14.04 -3.59 4.98
CA GLN A 121 13.37 -2.81 3.92
C GLN A 121 12.01 -2.30 4.39
N GLY A 122 11.20 -3.17 5.01
CA GLY A 122 9.88 -2.80 5.53
C GLY A 122 9.91 -1.65 6.53
N LEU A 123 10.89 -1.66 7.44
CA LEU A 123 11.12 -0.56 8.39
C LEU A 123 11.36 0.76 7.67
N CYS A 124 12.23 0.77 6.66
CA CYS A 124 12.55 1.97 5.88
C CYS A 124 11.36 2.43 5.04
N MET A 125 10.70 1.51 4.33
CA MET A 125 9.53 1.81 3.47
C MET A 125 8.41 2.46 4.25
N ALA A 126 7.99 1.88 5.37
CA ALA A 126 6.88 2.43 6.16
C ALA A 126 7.26 3.75 6.85
N SER A 127 8.52 3.93 7.24
CA SER A 127 9.00 5.21 7.77
C SER A 127 8.88 6.30 6.70
N ALA A 128 9.39 6.08 5.49
CA ALA A 128 9.25 7.02 4.38
C ALA A 128 7.77 7.28 4.03
N PHE A 129 6.97 6.22 3.94
CA PHE A 129 5.55 6.28 3.62
C PHE A 129 4.76 7.14 4.61
N THR A 130 4.89 6.86 5.91
CA THR A 130 4.16 7.57 6.98
C THR A 130 4.60 9.03 7.09
N LEU A 131 5.91 9.30 6.98
CA LEU A 131 6.44 10.66 7.01
C LEU A 131 6.02 11.48 5.78
N THR A 132 5.89 10.85 4.61
CA THR A 132 5.38 11.51 3.41
C THR A 132 3.91 11.90 3.58
N LEU A 133 3.08 11.00 4.12
CA LEU A 133 1.67 11.32 4.44
C LEU A 133 1.54 12.47 5.44
N ALA A 134 2.37 12.47 6.49
CA ALA A 134 2.40 13.53 7.47
C ALA A 134 2.82 14.88 6.85
N TYR A 135 3.86 14.86 6.01
CA TYR A 135 4.32 16.05 5.26
C TYR A 135 3.20 16.64 4.40
N LEU A 136 2.45 15.80 3.68
CA LEU A 136 1.32 16.25 2.85
C LEU A 136 0.21 16.88 3.68
N GLY A 137 -0.11 16.30 4.83
CA GLY A 137 -1.12 16.84 5.74
C GLY A 137 -0.75 18.18 6.36
N GLU A 138 0.56 18.46 6.51
CA GLU A 138 1.08 19.70 7.11
C GLU A 138 1.28 20.83 6.09
N GLU A 139 1.75 20.50 4.87
CA GLU A 139 2.18 21.48 3.87
C GLU A 139 1.11 21.82 2.81
N CYS A 140 0.07 20.98 2.69
CA CYS A 140 -0.99 21.24 1.72
C CYS A 140 -2.08 22.10 2.33
N SER A 141 -2.47 23.19 1.63
CA SER A 141 -3.68 23.93 1.99
C SER A 141 -4.92 23.04 1.87
N ALA A 142 -5.98 23.36 2.57
CA ALA A 142 -7.25 22.62 2.48
C ALA A 142 -7.77 22.51 1.03
N ALA A 143 -7.51 23.53 0.20
CA ALA A 143 -7.88 23.54 -1.22
C ALA A 143 -7.04 22.56 -2.06
N ASP A 144 -5.74 22.39 -1.75
CA ASP A 144 -4.81 21.55 -2.51
C ASP A 144 -4.74 20.12 -1.99
N ALA A 145 -5.17 19.89 -0.74
CA ALA A 145 -5.05 18.60 -0.06
C ALA A 145 -5.68 17.46 -0.86
N GLY A 146 -6.85 17.66 -1.46
CA GLY A 146 -7.52 16.64 -2.27
C GLY A 146 -6.68 16.17 -3.44
N GLY A 147 -6.06 17.10 -4.19
CA GLY A 147 -5.17 16.79 -5.31
C GLY A 147 -3.89 16.10 -4.87
N ALA A 148 -3.29 16.54 -3.77
CA ALA A 148 -2.06 15.97 -3.22
C ALA A 148 -2.26 14.53 -2.72
N PHE A 149 -3.34 14.26 -2.00
CA PHE A 149 -3.69 12.90 -1.57
C PHE A 149 -4.06 11.99 -2.74
N ALA A 150 -4.77 12.51 -3.76
CA ALA A 150 -5.04 11.75 -4.99
C ALA A 150 -3.75 11.37 -5.71
N ALA A 151 -2.79 12.29 -5.85
CA ALA A 151 -1.48 12.01 -6.43
C ALA A 151 -0.70 10.96 -5.63
N TYR A 152 -0.74 11.04 -4.32
CA TYR A 152 -0.12 10.07 -3.43
C TYR A 152 -0.70 8.66 -3.60
N ILE A 153 -2.03 8.54 -3.61
CA ILE A 153 -2.72 7.26 -3.83
C ILE A 153 -2.39 6.72 -5.22
N THR A 154 -2.40 7.57 -6.25
CA THR A 154 -2.05 7.18 -7.62
C THR A 154 -0.62 6.66 -7.70
N GLY A 155 0.34 7.33 -7.05
CA GLY A 155 1.74 6.88 -6.98
C GLY A 155 1.88 5.52 -6.30
N ASN A 156 1.15 5.29 -5.20
CA ASN A 156 1.13 4.00 -4.50
C ASN A 156 0.55 2.87 -5.38
N VAL A 157 -0.59 3.10 -6.05
CA VAL A 157 -1.17 2.09 -6.95
C VAL A 157 -0.28 1.87 -8.19
N ALA A 158 0.35 2.94 -8.71
CA ALA A 158 1.31 2.83 -9.81
C ALA A 158 2.53 1.99 -9.42
N SER A 159 3.00 2.07 -8.15
CA SER A 159 4.10 1.24 -7.68
C SER A 159 3.77 -0.26 -7.71
N ASN A 160 2.52 -0.62 -7.48
CA ASN A 160 2.04 -1.98 -7.57
C ASN A 160 2.08 -2.53 -9.01
N LEU A 161 1.69 -1.72 -10.00
CA LEU A 161 1.73 -2.14 -11.40
C LEU A 161 3.13 -2.01 -12.00
N ILE A 162 3.69 -0.80 -11.98
CA ILE A 162 4.95 -0.49 -12.67
C ILE A 162 6.12 -1.21 -11.99
N GLY A 163 6.14 -1.24 -10.64
CA GLY A 163 7.17 -1.95 -9.89
C GLY A 163 7.25 -3.42 -10.26
N ARG A 164 6.11 -4.09 -10.37
CA ARG A 164 6.07 -5.51 -10.77
C ARG A 164 6.47 -5.74 -12.21
N LEU A 165 5.98 -4.89 -13.13
CA LEU A 165 6.33 -4.99 -14.55
C LEU A 165 7.83 -4.79 -14.78
N VAL A 166 8.40 -3.74 -14.19
CA VAL A 166 9.84 -3.44 -14.29
C VAL A 166 10.66 -4.54 -13.65
N SER A 167 10.25 -5.02 -12.46
CA SER A 167 10.94 -6.11 -11.78
C SER A 167 10.95 -7.40 -12.60
N ALA A 168 9.80 -7.77 -13.17
CA ALA A 168 9.73 -8.95 -14.05
C ALA A 168 10.66 -8.80 -15.26
N ALA A 169 10.65 -7.63 -15.92
CA ALA A 169 11.49 -7.37 -17.09
C ALA A 169 12.99 -7.40 -16.74
N VAL A 170 13.40 -6.70 -15.67
CA VAL A 170 14.81 -6.66 -15.24
C VAL A 170 15.29 -8.06 -14.82
N ALA A 171 14.47 -8.79 -14.06
CA ALA A 171 14.83 -10.14 -13.60
C ALA A 171 14.90 -11.14 -14.75
N ASP A 172 14.03 -11.03 -15.75
CA ASP A 172 14.01 -11.93 -16.91
C ASP A 172 15.20 -11.69 -17.84
N HIS A 173 15.57 -10.43 -18.10
CA HIS A 173 16.63 -10.09 -19.05
C HIS A 173 18.02 -9.96 -18.43
N LEU A 174 18.12 -9.49 -17.18
CA LEU A 174 19.39 -9.16 -16.51
C LEU A 174 19.66 -10.03 -15.26
N GLY A 175 18.68 -10.83 -14.85
CA GLY A 175 18.77 -11.73 -13.69
C GLY A 175 18.34 -11.10 -12.37
N LEU A 176 18.17 -11.98 -11.36
CA LEU A 176 17.63 -11.62 -10.04
C LEU A 176 18.50 -10.61 -9.29
N ALA A 177 19.82 -10.76 -9.32
CA ALA A 177 20.73 -9.84 -8.64
C ALA A 177 20.64 -8.42 -9.21
N SER A 178 20.63 -8.30 -10.54
CA SER A 178 20.49 -7.02 -11.24
C SER A 178 19.18 -6.32 -10.90
N ASN A 179 18.11 -7.09 -10.68
CA ASN A 179 16.81 -6.53 -10.25
C ASN A 179 16.95 -5.82 -8.89
N PHE A 180 17.59 -6.41 -7.91
CA PHE A 180 17.78 -5.78 -6.60
C PHE A 180 18.70 -4.55 -6.68
N TYR A 181 19.78 -4.60 -7.45
CA TYR A 181 20.64 -3.44 -7.69
C TYR A 181 19.92 -2.28 -8.39
N PHE A 182 19.05 -2.60 -9.36
CA PHE A 182 18.22 -1.61 -10.03
C PHE A 182 17.30 -0.87 -9.05
N PHE A 183 16.59 -1.60 -8.18
CA PHE A 183 15.71 -1.00 -7.19
C PHE A 183 16.48 -0.26 -6.10
N ALA A 184 17.66 -0.73 -5.71
CA ALA A 184 18.55 0.01 -4.80
C ALA A 184 18.98 1.37 -5.39
N ALA A 185 19.36 1.39 -6.68
CA ALA A 185 19.66 2.64 -7.38
C ALA A 185 18.43 3.56 -7.49
N LEU A 186 17.25 2.99 -7.72
CA LEU A 186 16.00 3.73 -7.77
C LEU A 186 15.65 4.38 -6.42
N ASN A 187 15.92 3.69 -5.30
CA ASN A 187 15.74 4.23 -3.95
C ASN A 187 16.67 5.43 -3.69
N LEU A 188 17.94 5.35 -4.12
CA LEU A 188 18.88 6.49 -4.05
C LEU A 188 18.42 7.66 -4.92
N ALA A 189 17.95 7.38 -6.14
CA ALA A 189 17.36 8.42 -7.00
C ALA A 189 16.15 9.08 -6.32
N GLY A 190 15.34 8.31 -5.60
CA GLY A 190 14.25 8.81 -4.77
C GLY A 190 14.72 9.72 -3.63
N ALA A 191 15.79 9.36 -2.95
CA ALA A 191 16.40 10.22 -1.93
C ALA A 191 16.90 11.53 -2.52
N VAL A 192 17.56 11.49 -3.69
CA VAL A 192 17.98 12.68 -4.44
C VAL A 192 16.79 13.55 -4.84
N LEU A 193 15.70 12.94 -5.34
CA LEU A 193 14.46 13.65 -5.67
C LEU A 193 13.93 14.40 -4.45
N VAL A 194 13.79 13.72 -3.31
CA VAL A 194 13.32 14.32 -2.04
C VAL A 194 14.23 15.46 -1.59
N TYR A 195 15.55 15.29 -1.75
CA TYR A 195 16.51 16.33 -1.39
C TYR A 195 16.29 17.63 -2.15
N TYR A 196 15.97 17.57 -3.44
CA TYR A 196 15.81 18.77 -4.25
C TYR A 196 14.37 19.33 -4.27
N THR A 197 13.35 18.50 -4.00
CA THR A 197 11.96 18.88 -4.22
C THR A 197 11.14 19.09 -2.95
N VAL A 198 11.46 18.39 -1.86
CA VAL A 198 10.75 18.54 -0.59
C VAL A 198 11.33 19.73 0.19
N ALA A 199 10.47 20.69 0.50
CA ALA A 199 10.88 21.89 1.23
C ALA A 199 11.45 21.56 2.63
N LYS A 200 12.36 22.41 3.10
CA LYS A 200 12.83 22.34 4.49
C LYS A 200 11.70 22.81 5.40
N SER A 201 10.90 21.88 5.92
CA SER A 201 9.92 22.20 6.96
C SER A 201 10.67 22.48 8.28
N SER A 202 10.46 23.63 8.85
CA SER A 202 10.81 23.82 10.26
C SER A 202 9.89 22.92 11.09
N PRO A 203 10.41 22.23 12.14
CA PRO A 203 9.55 21.50 13.05
C PRO A 203 8.52 22.50 13.61
N MET A 204 7.27 22.39 13.19
CA MET A 204 6.22 23.20 13.78
C MET A 204 5.99 22.62 15.17
N MET A 205 6.64 23.22 16.14
CA MET A 205 6.36 22.98 17.55
C MET A 205 4.94 23.52 17.81
N GLN A 206 3.93 22.70 17.44
CA GLN A 206 2.59 22.93 17.93
C GLN A 206 2.62 22.64 19.44
N MET A 207 2.93 23.70 20.20
CA MET A 207 2.63 23.75 21.62
C MET A 207 1.11 23.87 21.76
N GLY A 208 0.42 22.76 21.48
CA GLY A 208 -0.96 22.56 21.91
C GLY A 208 -0.97 22.15 23.38
N PRO A 209 -2.08 22.41 24.10
CA PRO A 209 -2.18 22.14 25.55
C PRO A 209 -1.87 20.67 25.81
N ALA A 210 -0.95 20.42 26.74
CA ALA A 210 -0.48 19.16 27.32
C ALA A 210 -0.77 17.91 26.48
N ALA A 211 0.20 17.49 25.66
CA ALA A 211 0.13 16.26 24.91
C ALA A 211 -0.23 15.12 25.86
N ARG A 212 -1.45 14.58 25.75
CA ARG A 212 -1.82 13.33 26.39
C ARG A 212 -0.76 12.31 25.99
N SER A 213 -0.32 11.48 26.93
CA SER A 213 0.64 10.41 26.64
C SER A 213 0.20 9.68 25.37
N PRO A 214 1.08 9.47 24.36
CA PRO A 214 0.75 8.73 23.14
C PRO A 214 0.08 7.38 23.43
N PHE A 215 0.48 6.71 24.52
CA PHE A 215 -0.13 5.48 24.99
C PHE A 215 -1.58 5.64 25.46
N ALA A 216 -1.95 6.79 26.04
CA ALA A 216 -3.32 7.04 26.43
C ALA A 216 -4.24 7.18 25.20
N ALA A 217 -3.74 7.79 24.12
CA ALA A 217 -4.48 7.87 22.85
C ALA A 217 -4.66 6.46 22.24
N TRP A 218 -3.63 5.62 22.26
CA TRP A 218 -3.73 4.23 21.79
C TRP A 218 -4.79 3.44 22.56
N ILE A 219 -4.77 3.51 23.89
CA ILE A 219 -5.76 2.83 24.72
C ILE A 219 -7.17 3.32 24.41
N ALA A 220 -7.35 4.63 24.21
CA ALA A 220 -8.64 5.19 23.83
C ALA A 220 -9.14 4.66 22.48
N HIS A 221 -8.27 4.61 21.47
CA HIS A 221 -8.61 4.05 20.16
C HIS A 221 -8.92 2.55 20.22
N LEU A 222 -8.14 1.77 20.98
CA LEU A 222 -8.39 0.34 21.18
C LEU A 222 -9.64 0.04 22.01
N ARG A 223 -10.13 0.99 22.81
CA ARG A 223 -11.42 0.86 23.52
C ARG A 223 -12.62 1.18 22.63
N ASN A 224 -12.42 1.93 21.56
CA ASN A 224 -13.51 2.28 20.62
C ASN A 224 -13.88 1.05 19.76
N PRO A 225 -15.11 0.50 19.87
CA PRO A 225 -15.49 -0.72 19.15
C PRO A 225 -15.54 -0.52 17.63
N GLN A 226 -15.82 0.68 17.14
CA GLN A 226 -15.84 0.99 15.72
C GLN A 226 -14.41 1.01 15.12
N LEU A 227 -13.47 1.64 15.84
CA LEU A 227 -12.07 1.65 15.42
C LEU A 227 -11.46 0.24 15.47
N ARG A 228 -11.75 -0.55 16.50
CA ARG A 228 -11.31 -1.97 16.54
C ARG A 228 -11.83 -2.77 15.36
N ALA A 229 -13.10 -2.57 15.00
CA ALA A 229 -13.68 -3.23 13.82
C ALA A 229 -12.95 -2.80 12.55
N ALA A 230 -12.68 -1.49 12.38
CA ALA A 230 -11.94 -0.97 11.23
C ALA A 230 -10.50 -1.51 11.16
N PHE A 231 -9.81 -1.65 12.31
CA PHE A 231 -8.48 -2.26 12.40
C PHE A 231 -8.50 -3.74 11.98
N GLY A 232 -9.51 -4.49 12.44
CA GLY A 232 -9.72 -5.89 12.03
C GLY A 232 -10.07 -6.02 10.55
N ILE A 233 -10.86 -5.11 9.98
CA ILE A 233 -11.17 -5.06 8.56
C ILE A 233 -9.89 -4.81 7.75
N GLY A 234 -9.05 -3.84 8.16
CA GLY A 234 -7.76 -3.59 7.53
C GLY A 234 -6.87 -4.84 7.52
N PHE A 235 -6.78 -5.55 8.66
CA PHE A 235 -6.07 -6.82 8.76
C PHE A 235 -6.58 -7.84 7.74
N CYS A 236 -7.90 -8.07 7.69
CA CYS A 236 -8.51 -9.04 6.77
C CYS A 236 -8.32 -8.66 5.29
N ILE A 237 -8.37 -7.37 4.96
CA ILE A 237 -8.16 -6.90 3.58
C ILE A 237 -6.75 -7.24 3.10
N LEU A 238 -5.70 -6.92 3.88
CA LEU A 238 -4.33 -7.22 3.44
C LEU A 238 -4.00 -8.70 3.53
N PHE A 239 -4.58 -9.44 4.49
CA PHE A 239 -4.53 -10.89 4.54
C PHE A 239 -5.02 -11.48 3.20
N ALA A 240 -6.19 -11.06 2.73
CA ALA A 240 -6.77 -11.52 1.48
C ALA A 240 -5.97 -11.07 0.25
N PHE A 241 -5.55 -9.80 0.20
CA PHE A 241 -4.79 -9.25 -0.91
C PHE A 241 -3.42 -9.93 -1.07
N ILE A 242 -2.61 -9.94 -0.01
CA ILE A 242 -1.27 -10.54 -0.06
C ILE A 242 -1.39 -12.05 -0.30
N GLY A 243 -2.33 -12.73 0.36
CA GLY A 243 -2.58 -14.15 0.13
C GLY A 243 -2.90 -14.46 -1.33
N THR A 244 -3.80 -13.72 -1.94
CA THR A 244 -4.15 -13.90 -3.35
C THR A 244 -2.95 -13.64 -4.26
N PHE A 245 -2.37 -12.45 -4.20
CA PHE A 245 -1.34 -12.00 -5.15
C PHE A 245 0.06 -12.59 -4.90
N THR A 246 0.27 -13.24 -3.77
CA THR A 246 1.47 -14.05 -3.52
C THR A 246 1.35 -15.43 -4.17
N TYR A 247 0.28 -16.16 -3.88
CA TYR A 247 0.19 -17.58 -4.25
C TYR A 247 -0.36 -17.81 -5.65
N VAL A 248 -1.17 -16.91 -6.21
CA VAL A 248 -1.59 -16.97 -7.61
C VAL A 248 -0.40 -16.99 -8.59
N ASN A 249 0.72 -16.35 -8.24
CA ASN A 249 1.92 -16.37 -9.06
C ASN A 249 2.44 -17.79 -9.30
N PHE A 250 2.38 -18.65 -8.29
CA PHE A 250 2.80 -20.04 -8.41
C PHE A 250 1.79 -20.87 -9.21
N VAL A 251 0.52 -20.52 -9.19
CA VAL A 251 -0.53 -21.14 -10.01
C VAL A 251 -0.34 -20.77 -11.49
N LEU A 252 -0.08 -19.51 -11.76
CA LEU A 252 0.09 -19.00 -13.12
C LEU A 252 1.27 -19.62 -13.87
N VAL A 253 2.37 -19.92 -13.17
CA VAL A 253 3.57 -20.53 -13.80
C VAL A 253 3.52 -22.06 -13.89
N ARG A 254 2.50 -22.71 -13.29
CA ARG A 254 2.30 -24.16 -13.35
C ARG A 254 1.30 -24.54 -14.45
N PRO A 255 1.34 -25.80 -14.96
CA PRO A 255 0.28 -26.32 -15.82
C PRO A 255 -1.09 -26.19 -15.17
N PRO A 256 -2.16 -25.91 -15.92
CA PRO A 256 -2.23 -25.79 -17.38
C PRO A 256 -1.83 -24.40 -17.93
N LEU A 257 -1.64 -23.38 -17.10
CA LEU A 257 -1.44 -21.99 -17.53
C LEU A 257 -0.02 -21.73 -18.04
N SER A 258 1.00 -22.21 -17.32
CA SER A 258 2.42 -22.26 -17.70
C SER A 258 2.98 -20.94 -18.27
N ILE A 259 2.60 -19.78 -17.72
CA ILE A 259 3.09 -18.49 -18.22
C ILE A 259 4.55 -18.23 -17.82
N GLY A 260 5.28 -17.56 -18.72
CA GLY A 260 6.69 -17.22 -18.51
C GLY A 260 6.89 -16.02 -17.58
N PRO A 261 8.15 -15.75 -17.14
CA PRO A 261 8.47 -14.70 -16.18
C PRO A 261 8.04 -13.30 -16.64
N MET A 262 8.32 -12.93 -17.89
CA MET A 262 7.91 -11.64 -18.45
C MET A 262 6.38 -11.52 -18.57
N GLN A 263 5.72 -12.60 -18.99
CA GLN A 263 4.26 -12.64 -19.09
C GLN A 263 3.63 -12.48 -17.70
N LEU A 264 4.25 -13.02 -16.65
CA LEU A 264 3.81 -12.83 -15.26
C LEU A 264 3.83 -11.34 -14.87
N GLY A 265 4.79 -10.56 -15.36
CA GLY A 265 4.82 -9.12 -15.19
C GLY A 265 3.59 -8.44 -15.82
N PHE A 266 3.20 -8.83 -17.03
CA PHE A 266 2.03 -8.29 -17.73
C PHE A 266 0.70 -8.65 -17.05
N VAL A 267 0.61 -9.76 -16.35
CA VAL A 267 -0.60 -10.12 -15.56
C VAL A 267 -1.02 -8.97 -14.65
N TYR A 268 -0.08 -8.21 -14.14
CA TYR A 268 -0.37 -7.13 -13.18
C TYR A 268 -1.05 -5.89 -13.78
N PHE A 269 -1.28 -5.84 -15.09
CA PHE A 269 -2.23 -4.89 -15.69
C PHE A 269 -3.66 -5.04 -15.13
N VAL A 270 -3.96 -6.15 -14.47
CA VAL A 270 -5.20 -6.36 -13.69
C VAL A 270 -5.43 -5.27 -12.62
N PHE A 271 -4.39 -4.51 -12.23
CA PHE A 271 -4.55 -3.40 -11.28
C PHE A 271 -4.95 -2.06 -11.92
N LEU A 272 -4.95 -1.92 -13.26
CA LEU A 272 -5.36 -0.68 -13.93
C LEU A 272 -6.77 -0.22 -13.52
N PRO A 273 -7.79 -1.09 -13.49
CA PRO A 273 -9.12 -0.69 -13.04
C PRO A 273 -9.13 -0.19 -11.59
N SER A 274 -8.26 -0.73 -10.73
CA SER A 274 -8.17 -0.32 -9.32
C SER A 274 -7.71 1.12 -9.16
N ILE A 275 -6.89 1.65 -10.08
CA ILE A 275 -6.45 3.06 -10.06
C ILE A 275 -7.66 4.00 -10.13
N VAL A 276 -8.57 3.72 -11.08
CA VAL A 276 -9.76 4.56 -11.29
C VAL A 276 -10.79 4.34 -10.18
N THR A 277 -11.07 3.09 -9.84
CA THR A 277 -12.13 2.76 -8.87
C THR A 277 -11.77 3.25 -7.46
N THR A 278 -10.52 3.17 -7.04
CA THR A 278 -10.09 3.64 -5.72
C THR A 278 -10.35 5.14 -5.53
N LEU A 279 -10.20 5.95 -6.58
CA LEU A 279 -10.49 7.39 -6.53
C LEU A 279 -11.99 7.68 -6.33
N LEU A 280 -12.85 6.73 -6.66
CA LEU A 280 -14.31 6.86 -6.51
C LEU A 280 -14.79 6.46 -5.11
N ALA A 281 -13.93 5.88 -4.26
CA ALA A 281 -14.33 5.35 -2.95
C ALA A 281 -14.95 6.43 -2.05
N GLY A 282 -14.37 7.63 -2.02
CA GLY A 282 -14.92 8.75 -1.25
C GLY A 282 -16.33 9.16 -1.70
N ARG A 283 -16.57 9.21 -3.02
CA ARG A 283 -17.91 9.53 -3.56
C ARG A 283 -18.92 8.44 -3.23
N ALA A 284 -18.52 7.18 -3.30
CA ALA A 284 -19.37 6.05 -2.96
C ALA A 284 -19.78 6.07 -1.48
N VAL A 285 -18.82 6.33 -0.57
CA VAL A 285 -19.08 6.47 0.86
C VAL A 285 -20.04 7.62 1.15
N HIS A 286 -19.85 8.77 0.49
CA HIS A 286 -20.75 9.92 0.64
C HIS A 286 -22.17 9.60 0.15
N ARG A 287 -22.33 8.83 -0.95
CA ARG A 287 -23.63 8.54 -1.56
C ARG A 287 -24.37 7.38 -0.87
N TRP A 288 -23.66 6.33 -0.49
CA TRP A 288 -24.25 5.06 -0.02
C TRP A 288 -23.95 4.77 1.45
N GLY A 289 -23.00 5.51 2.06
CA GLY A 289 -22.50 5.23 3.40
C GLY A 289 -21.34 4.23 3.41
N THR A 290 -20.64 4.19 4.55
CA THR A 290 -19.42 3.36 4.70
C THR A 290 -19.72 1.87 4.64
N ARG A 291 -20.75 1.38 5.35
CA ARG A 291 -21.07 -0.04 5.46
C ARG A 291 -21.49 -0.66 4.12
N PRO A 292 -22.47 -0.12 3.37
CA PRO A 292 -22.83 -0.66 2.06
C PRO A 292 -21.67 -0.63 1.05
N THR A 293 -20.86 0.43 1.09
CA THR A 293 -19.67 0.56 0.24
C THR A 293 -18.64 -0.51 0.55
N LEU A 294 -18.39 -0.82 1.83
CA LEU A 294 -17.51 -1.92 2.24
C LEU A 294 -18.08 -3.28 1.80
N TRP A 295 -19.36 -3.54 2.05
CA TRP A 295 -19.96 -4.81 1.69
C TRP A 295 -19.93 -5.04 0.18
N SER A 296 -20.24 -4.03 -0.63
CA SER A 296 -20.17 -4.16 -2.09
C SER A 296 -18.76 -4.44 -2.58
N SER A 297 -17.75 -3.80 -1.99
CA SER A 297 -16.35 -4.02 -2.36
C SER A 297 -15.84 -5.40 -1.93
N LEU A 298 -16.21 -5.88 -0.73
CA LEU A 298 -15.86 -7.22 -0.25
C LEU A 298 -16.60 -8.30 -1.06
N ALA A 299 -17.86 -8.08 -1.42
CA ALA A 299 -18.62 -8.98 -2.29
C ALA A 299 -17.98 -9.07 -3.68
N LEU A 300 -17.54 -7.94 -4.26
CA LEU A 300 -16.85 -7.93 -5.54
C LEU A 300 -15.57 -8.77 -5.49
N ALA A 301 -14.75 -8.61 -4.44
CA ALA A 301 -13.58 -9.45 -4.23
C ALA A 301 -13.96 -10.93 -4.07
N GLY A 302 -15.00 -11.22 -3.28
CA GLY A 302 -15.50 -12.57 -3.05
C GLY A 302 -15.97 -13.26 -4.35
N ILE A 303 -16.64 -12.55 -5.25
CA ILE A 303 -17.05 -13.06 -6.58
C ILE A 303 -15.84 -13.38 -7.45
N GLY A 304 -14.74 -12.62 -7.32
CA GLY A 304 -13.50 -12.86 -8.06
C GLY A 304 -12.79 -14.15 -7.65
N LEU A 305 -12.89 -14.57 -6.38
CA LEU A 305 -12.12 -15.70 -5.85
C LEU A 305 -12.41 -17.04 -6.54
N PRO A 306 -13.65 -17.47 -6.80
CA PRO A 306 -13.92 -18.72 -7.53
C PRO A 306 -13.34 -18.75 -8.94
N LEU A 307 -13.24 -17.60 -9.61
CA LEU A 307 -12.65 -17.52 -10.95
C LEU A 307 -11.16 -17.88 -10.97
N LEU A 308 -10.46 -17.69 -9.83
CA LEU A 308 -9.06 -18.05 -9.68
C LEU A 308 -8.82 -19.58 -9.67
N LEU A 309 -9.88 -20.38 -9.54
CA LEU A 309 -9.81 -21.83 -9.53
C LEU A 309 -10.00 -22.44 -10.93
N LEU A 310 -10.42 -21.64 -11.91
CA LEU A 310 -10.69 -22.11 -13.25
C LEU A 310 -9.39 -22.30 -14.05
N PRO A 311 -9.29 -23.35 -14.89
CA PRO A 311 -8.10 -23.63 -15.70
C PRO A 311 -8.01 -22.74 -16.96
N SER A 312 -8.44 -21.48 -16.86
CA SER A 312 -8.46 -20.52 -17.95
C SER A 312 -7.78 -19.24 -17.54
N LEU A 313 -6.78 -18.80 -18.30
CA LEU A 313 -6.05 -17.55 -18.02
C LEU A 313 -7.00 -16.35 -17.97
N ALA A 314 -7.97 -16.27 -18.90
CA ALA A 314 -8.94 -15.17 -18.91
C ALA A 314 -9.79 -15.12 -17.63
N ALA A 315 -10.25 -16.28 -17.14
CA ALA A 315 -11.01 -16.36 -15.90
C ALA A 315 -10.15 -15.95 -14.69
N VAL A 316 -8.91 -16.44 -14.60
CA VAL A 316 -7.98 -16.07 -13.54
C VAL A 316 -7.68 -14.57 -13.56
N LEU A 317 -7.41 -13.98 -14.73
CA LEU A 317 -7.18 -12.54 -14.86
C LEU A 317 -8.41 -11.72 -14.44
N LEU A 318 -9.61 -12.14 -14.85
CA LEU A 318 -10.84 -11.48 -14.41
C LEU A 318 -11.02 -11.60 -12.89
N GLY A 319 -10.77 -12.77 -12.32
CA GLY A 319 -10.78 -12.99 -10.88
C GLY A 319 -9.80 -12.06 -10.15
N MET A 320 -8.57 -11.93 -10.65
CA MET A 320 -7.56 -11.02 -10.11
C MET A 320 -8.00 -9.54 -10.20
N VAL A 321 -8.64 -9.12 -11.30
CA VAL A 321 -9.21 -7.77 -11.42
C VAL A 321 -10.25 -7.53 -10.34
N LEU A 322 -11.21 -8.44 -10.17
CA LEU A 322 -12.29 -8.30 -9.19
C LEU A 322 -11.76 -8.26 -7.74
N VAL A 323 -10.81 -9.15 -7.41
CA VAL A 323 -10.15 -9.15 -6.10
C VAL A 323 -9.35 -7.86 -5.89
N GLY A 324 -8.59 -7.43 -6.89
CA GLY A 324 -7.81 -6.18 -6.82
C GLY A 324 -8.69 -4.96 -6.61
N VAL A 325 -9.71 -4.78 -7.45
CA VAL A 325 -10.67 -3.66 -7.33
C VAL A 325 -11.37 -3.70 -5.98
N GLY A 326 -11.91 -4.87 -5.59
CA GLY A 326 -12.64 -5.01 -4.34
C GLY A 326 -11.79 -4.71 -3.11
N THR A 327 -10.57 -5.25 -3.04
CA THR A 327 -9.69 -5.03 -1.88
C THR A 327 -9.13 -3.61 -1.80
N PHE A 328 -8.74 -2.97 -2.92
CA PHE A 328 -8.29 -1.58 -2.91
C PHE A 328 -9.42 -0.61 -2.56
N PHE A 329 -10.63 -0.87 -3.07
CA PHE A 329 -11.79 -0.05 -2.76
C PHE A 329 -12.18 -0.18 -1.28
N ALA A 330 -12.15 -1.41 -0.74
CA ALA A 330 -12.38 -1.67 0.69
C ALA A 330 -11.32 -0.99 1.56
N GLN A 331 -10.04 -1.04 1.16
CA GLN A 331 -8.95 -0.37 1.87
C GLN A 331 -9.16 1.15 1.92
N ALA A 332 -9.47 1.78 0.78
CA ALA A 332 -9.72 3.22 0.73
C ALA A 332 -10.91 3.62 1.62
N THR A 333 -11.98 2.83 1.61
CA THR A 333 -13.16 3.04 2.44
C THR A 333 -12.84 2.90 3.93
N ALA A 334 -12.11 1.85 4.33
CA ALA A 334 -11.73 1.62 5.73
C ALA A 334 -10.75 2.68 6.25
N THR A 335 -9.77 3.08 5.44
CA THR A 335 -8.82 4.15 5.79
C THR A 335 -9.54 5.49 5.98
N GLY A 336 -10.47 5.83 5.08
CA GLY A 336 -11.32 7.01 5.20
C GLY A 336 -12.16 6.99 6.48
N PHE A 337 -12.77 5.85 6.81
CA PHE A 337 -13.53 5.69 8.04
C PHE A 337 -12.68 5.95 9.29
N VAL A 338 -11.47 5.35 9.39
CA VAL A 338 -10.56 5.54 10.53
C VAL A 338 -10.22 7.02 10.72
N SER A 339 -9.95 7.74 9.63
CA SER A 339 -9.62 9.16 9.67
C SER A 339 -10.77 10.04 10.20
N HIS A 340 -12.03 9.63 9.97
CA HIS A 340 -13.21 10.35 10.43
C HIS A 340 -13.68 9.92 11.83
N ALA A 341 -13.59 8.62 12.14
CA ALA A 341 -14.03 8.07 13.42
C ALA A 341 -13.07 8.39 14.59
N ALA A 342 -11.82 8.73 14.30
CA ALA A 342 -10.85 9.17 15.29
C ALA A 342 -11.12 10.63 15.69
N THR A 343 -11.68 10.84 16.87
CA THR A 343 -12.02 12.17 17.40
C THR A 343 -10.81 12.90 18.00
N ALA A 344 -9.76 12.16 18.39
CA ALA A 344 -8.52 12.70 18.94
C ALA A 344 -7.35 11.95 18.31
N ASP A 345 -6.20 12.62 18.12
CA ASP A 345 -4.96 12.04 17.61
C ASP A 345 -5.16 11.09 16.40
N ARG A 346 -5.65 11.64 15.30
CA ARG A 346 -5.91 10.90 14.04
C ARG A 346 -4.68 10.18 13.51
N GLY A 347 -3.50 10.75 13.75
CA GLY A 347 -2.22 10.13 13.36
C GLY A 347 -1.99 8.81 14.08
N SER A 348 -2.25 8.77 15.37
CA SER A 348 -2.17 7.56 16.19
C SER A 348 -3.15 6.47 15.73
N ALA A 349 -4.41 6.83 15.47
CA ALA A 349 -5.42 5.90 14.97
C ALA A 349 -5.02 5.31 13.60
N SER A 350 -4.53 6.15 12.69
CA SER A 350 -4.04 5.73 11.37
C SER A 350 -2.81 4.82 11.49
N GLY A 351 -1.91 5.10 12.44
CA GLY A 351 -0.74 4.27 12.71
C GLY A 351 -1.12 2.87 13.19
N ILE A 352 -2.08 2.76 14.13
CA ILE A 352 -2.60 1.47 14.60
C ILE A 352 -3.28 0.71 13.45
N TYR A 353 -4.08 1.42 12.65
CA TYR A 353 -4.74 0.82 11.48
C TYR A 353 -3.72 0.22 10.51
N LEU A 354 -2.69 0.99 10.13
CA LEU A 354 -1.65 0.53 9.22
C LEU A 354 -0.85 -0.63 9.79
N ALA A 355 -0.57 -0.64 11.09
CA ALA A 355 0.10 -1.76 11.74
C ALA A 355 -0.75 -3.03 11.68
N CYS A 356 -2.04 -2.95 11.99
CA CYS A 356 -2.97 -4.08 11.86
C CYS A 356 -3.08 -4.54 10.40
N TYR A 357 -3.16 -3.60 9.47
CA TYR A 357 -3.19 -3.87 8.03
C TYR A 357 -1.97 -4.67 7.58
N PHE A 358 -0.76 -4.21 7.87
CA PHE A 358 0.47 -4.91 7.50
C PHE A 358 0.64 -6.24 8.25
N ALA A 359 0.23 -6.32 9.52
CA ALA A 359 0.21 -7.57 10.25
C ALA A 359 -0.71 -8.61 9.57
N GLY A 360 -1.84 -8.18 9.01
CA GLY A 360 -2.72 -9.02 8.21
C GLY A 360 -2.01 -9.63 7.00
N GLY A 361 -1.20 -8.87 6.29
CA GLY A 361 -0.40 -9.37 5.16
C GLY A 361 0.62 -10.42 5.57
N LEU A 362 1.34 -10.20 6.68
CA LEU A 362 2.30 -11.16 7.22
C LEU A 362 1.62 -12.47 7.64
N VAL A 363 0.58 -12.36 8.47
CA VAL A 363 -0.17 -13.54 8.97
C VAL A 363 -0.86 -14.27 7.82
N GLY A 364 -1.41 -13.53 6.85
CA GLY A 364 -2.01 -14.07 5.63
C GLY A 364 -1.01 -14.91 4.86
N THR A 365 0.19 -14.39 4.64
CA THR A 365 1.23 -15.15 3.93
C THR A 365 1.65 -16.38 4.71
N ALA A 366 1.83 -16.27 6.02
CA ALA A 366 2.26 -17.40 6.85
C ALA A 366 1.22 -18.53 6.86
N ILE A 367 -0.05 -18.21 7.12
CA ILE A 367 -1.12 -19.22 7.21
C ILE A 367 -1.47 -19.77 5.83
N LEU A 368 -1.73 -18.90 4.86
CA LEU A 368 -2.12 -19.34 3.52
C LEU A 368 -1.00 -20.06 2.79
N GLY A 369 0.26 -19.77 3.13
CA GLY A 369 1.41 -20.49 2.61
C GLY A 369 1.43 -21.95 3.02
N GLN A 370 1.24 -22.22 4.31
CA GLN A 370 1.14 -23.59 4.80
C GLN A 370 -0.06 -24.33 4.18
N ILE A 371 -1.20 -23.65 4.07
CA ILE A 371 -2.38 -24.22 3.39
C ILE A 371 -2.07 -24.50 1.92
N PHE A 372 -1.37 -23.60 1.23
CA PHE A 372 -0.98 -23.78 -0.18
C PHE A 372 -0.07 -24.98 -0.38
N ASP A 373 0.96 -25.16 0.48
CA ASP A 373 1.94 -26.23 0.35
C ASP A 373 1.35 -27.61 0.74
N TRP A 374 0.47 -27.67 1.75
CA TRP A 374 -0.04 -28.94 2.28
C TRP A 374 -1.36 -29.40 1.66
N ILE A 375 -2.25 -28.46 1.36
CA ILE A 375 -3.63 -28.79 0.91
C ILE A 375 -3.82 -28.34 -0.55
N GLY A 376 -3.20 -27.20 -0.94
CA GLY A 376 -3.24 -26.67 -2.29
C GLY A 376 -4.05 -25.39 -2.45
N TRP A 377 -4.08 -24.91 -3.69
CA TRP A 377 -4.67 -23.63 -4.05
C TRP A 377 -6.15 -23.46 -3.72
N PRO A 378 -7.04 -24.46 -3.95
CA PRO A 378 -8.47 -24.32 -3.61
C PRO A 378 -8.72 -24.03 -2.12
N ALA A 379 -7.98 -24.69 -1.23
CA ALA A 379 -8.08 -24.44 0.21
C ALA A 379 -7.55 -23.04 0.60
N CYS A 380 -6.49 -22.58 -0.09
CA CYS A 380 -5.96 -21.24 0.06
C CYS A 380 -7.03 -20.17 -0.29
N VAL A 381 -7.73 -20.35 -1.43
CA VAL A 381 -8.86 -19.50 -1.85
C VAL A 381 -9.99 -19.53 -0.81
N GLY A 382 -10.30 -20.69 -0.23
CA GLY A 382 -11.26 -20.82 0.86
C GLY A 382 -10.86 -19.99 2.10
N GLY A 383 -9.58 -20.03 2.49
CA GLY A 383 -9.04 -19.22 3.59
C GLY A 383 -9.13 -17.71 3.32
N ILE A 384 -8.88 -17.31 2.08
CA ILE A 384 -9.05 -15.91 1.64
C ILE A 384 -10.52 -15.49 1.72
N MET A 385 -11.44 -16.33 1.24
CA MET A 385 -12.88 -16.09 1.31
C MET A 385 -13.36 -15.94 2.75
N LEU A 386 -12.88 -16.79 3.65
CA LEU A 386 -13.18 -16.69 5.09
C LEU A 386 -12.73 -15.36 5.68
N SER A 387 -11.54 -14.89 5.33
CA SER A 387 -11.03 -13.59 5.79
C SER A 387 -11.92 -12.43 5.30
N LEU A 388 -12.36 -12.44 4.03
CA LEU A 388 -13.30 -11.45 3.51
C LEU A 388 -14.66 -11.52 4.22
N GLY A 389 -15.12 -12.73 4.56
CA GLY A 389 -16.33 -12.95 5.35
C GLY A 389 -16.23 -12.33 6.75
N VAL A 390 -15.09 -12.54 7.44
CA VAL A 390 -14.83 -11.91 8.74
C VAL A 390 -14.84 -10.38 8.61
N ALA A 391 -14.22 -9.82 7.58
CA ALA A 391 -14.26 -8.38 7.32
C ALA A 391 -15.70 -7.87 7.12
N ALA A 392 -16.53 -8.63 6.40
CA ALA A 392 -17.93 -8.27 6.17
C ALA A 392 -18.76 -8.28 7.47
N VAL A 393 -18.51 -9.24 8.37
CA VAL A 393 -19.13 -9.28 9.70
C VAL A 393 -18.68 -8.11 10.57
N LEU A 394 -17.38 -7.79 10.56
CA LEU A 394 -16.86 -6.64 11.31
C LEU A 394 -17.42 -5.31 10.79
N ALA A 395 -17.72 -5.20 9.49
CA ALA A 395 -18.30 -4.02 8.89
C ALA A 395 -19.69 -3.66 9.45
N VAL A 396 -20.41 -4.61 10.06
CA VAL A 396 -21.68 -4.35 10.77
C VAL A 396 -21.50 -3.31 11.88
N ARG A 397 -20.32 -3.23 12.48
CA ARG A 397 -20.01 -2.30 13.58
C ARG A 397 -19.62 -0.89 13.12
N LEU A 398 -19.46 -0.67 11.82
CA LEU A 398 -19.09 0.62 11.26
C LEU A 398 -20.35 1.47 11.03
N GLU A 399 -20.87 2.09 12.08
CA GLU A 399 -21.93 3.08 11.98
C GLU A 399 -21.32 4.48 12.09
N MET A 400 -21.44 5.27 11.03
CA MET A 400 -21.28 6.71 11.17
C MET A 400 -22.59 7.24 11.75
N THR A 401 -22.55 7.74 12.99
CA THR A 401 -23.65 8.55 13.52
C THR A 401 -23.79 9.75 12.58
N PRO A 402 -24.95 9.99 11.96
CA PRO A 402 -25.11 11.16 11.12
C PRO A 402 -24.80 12.40 12.00
N THR A 403 -23.85 13.20 11.56
CA THR A 403 -23.61 14.51 12.14
C THR A 403 -24.93 15.28 12.01
N LYS A 404 -25.60 15.53 13.10
CA LYS A 404 -26.70 16.50 13.13
C LYS A 404 -26.06 17.82 12.67
N GLU A 405 -26.35 18.22 11.45
CA GLU A 405 -26.19 19.60 11.02
C GLU A 405 -27.09 20.44 11.91
N ASN A 406 -26.49 21.22 12.83
CA ASN A 406 -27.12 22.35 13.50
C ASN A 406 -26.93 23.61 12.66
#